data_82afbfb35d34a240ebfa3577756900c0
#
_entry.id   82afbfb35d34a240ebfa3577756900c0
#
_cell.length_a   1.000
_cell.length_b   1.000
_cell.length_c   1.000
_cell.angle_alpha   90.00
_cell.angle_beta   90.00
_cell.angle_gamma   90.00
#
_symmetry.space_group_name_H-M   'P 1'
#
loop_
_entity.id
_entity.type
_entity.pdbx_description
1 polymer ?
#
loop_
_entity_poly.entity_id
_entity_poly.type
_entity_poly.pdbx_seq_one_letter_code
_entity_poly.pdbx_strand_id
1 'polypeptide(L)'
;MRELLKKLKIDYLLVNSTNEFLVEYSALSENARYTLTGFSGSTGDALITKDKIYLFVDGRYHIQADMEVKPNIEVVKLELGQKQDDEIKKLLNPLKTLGIVAKKVSQARLESFKGYKIKLLESDPINNHSETHIVPTIVAFPPKNYEPEKTTFITNLEEVSYLTGYRDFTKDYSSKIWAKMVINGDLILFTDNEACENYLKNYKGELIVDKNTISAYDYALIKKPIHKASDIKELKSIKSEQEINAYKKAFDATDKAMMAVRKFIETENNISEADIECRLRYEFKKQGAKNLSFKPILQLIRIRLLHIILKTQKI
;
A
#
# COMPACT_ATOMS: atom_id res chain seq x y z
N MET A 1 23.12 12.92 -2.10
CA MET A 1 22.43 12.57 -3.38
C MET A 1 23.42 12.22 -4.49
N ARG A 2 24.28 13.14 -4.91
CA ARG A 2 25.23 12.90 -6.03
C ARG A 2 26.11 11.67 -5.83
N GLU A 3 26.62 11.45 -4.63
CA GLU A 3 27.43 10.27 -4.32
C GLU A 3 26.63 8.95 -4.38
N LEU A 4 25.38 8.97 -3.89
CA LEU A 4 24.48 7.83 -3.99
C LEU A 4 24.24 7.46 -5.46
N LEU A 5 23.84 8.42 -6.29
CA LEU A 5 23.62 8.19 -7.71
C LEU A 5 24.88 7.67 -8.43
N LYS A 6 26.07 8.24 -8.12
CA LYS A 6 27.35 7.76 -8.65
C LYS A 6 27.64 6.31 -8.22
N LYS A 7 27.47 5.99 -6.93
CA LYS A 7 27.67 4.64 -6.39
C LYS A 7 26.75 3.63 -7.09
N LEU A 8 25.52 4.01 -7.32
CA LEU A 8 24.53 3.16 -8.00
C LEU A 8 24.69 3.15 -9.53
N LYS A 9 25.54 4.02 -10.10
CA LYS A 9 25.70 4.20 -11.55
C LYS A 9 24.36 4.46 -12.26
N ILE A 10 23.62 5.45 -11.74
CA ILE A 10 22.34 5.96 -12.26
C ILE A 10 22.33 7.48 -12.25
N ASP A 11 21.43 8.09 -13.02
CA ASP A 11 21.26 9.55 -13.06
C ASP A 11 20.07 10.02 -12.20
N TYR A 12 19.06 9.14 -12.06
CA TYR A 12 17.85 9.36 -11.32
C TYR A 12 17.52 8.15 -10.45
N LEU A 13 16.86 8.37 -9.31
CA LEU A 13 16.32 7.29 -8.48
C LEU A 13 14.86 7.58 -8.16
N LEU A 14 13.97 6.69 -8.59
CA LEU A 14 12.57 6.70 -8.18
C LEU A 14 12.45 6.01 -6.83
N VAL A 15 11.92 6.73 -5.83
CA VAL A 15 11.73 6.25 -4.46
C VAL A 15 10.23 6.10 -4.21
N ASN A 16 9.78 4.86 -4.22
CA ASN A 16 8.37 4.52 -4.05
C ASN A 16 7.91 4.64 -2.59
N SER A 17 6.62 4.90 -2.40
CA SER A 17 5.96 4.83 -1.08
C SER A 17 5.57 3.41 -0.69
N THR A 18 5.49 2.50 -1.65
CA THR A 18 5.09 1.11 -1.46
C THR A 18 6.23 0.25 -0.90
N ASN A 19 5.86 -0.84 -0.24
CA ASN A 19 6.77 -1.93 0.15
C ASN A 19 6.79 -3.05 -0.90
N GLU A 20 7.39 -4.21 -0.57
CA GLU A 20 7.50 -5.36 -1.47
C GLU A 20 6.16 -6.06 -1.80
N PHE A 21 5.10 -5.79 -1.05
CA PHE A 21 3.74 -6.24 -1.34
C PHE A 21 2.91 -5.20 -2.09
N LEU A 22 3.51 -4.09 -2.49
CA LEU A 22 2.89 -2.98 -3.22
C LEU A 22 1.65 -2.39 -2.53
N VAL A 23 1.61 -2.43 -1.19
CA VAL A 23 0.50 -1.89 -0.42
C VAL A 23 0.63 -0.38 -0.23
N GLU A 24 -0.52 0.31 -0.18
CA GLU A 24 -0.59 1.74 0.09
C GLU A 24 -0.21 2.06 1.55
N TYR A 25 -0.71 1.27 2.49
CA TYR A 25 -0.46 1.46 3.92
C TYR A 25 0.62 0.50 4.39
N SER A 26 1.88 0.88 4.21
CA SER A 26 3.03 0.23 4.85
C SER A 26 3.42 0.96 6.13
N ALA A 27 4.10 0.28 7.05
CA ALA A 27 4.69 0.95 8.21
C ALA A 27 5.67 2.04 7.77
N LEU A 28 5.73 3.15 8.50
CA LEU A 28 6.68 4.24 8.19
C LEU A 28 8.13 3.76 8.24
N SER A 29 8.43 2.75 9.06
CA SER A 29 9.73 2.08 9.14
C SER A 29 10.17 1.45 7.82
N GLU A 30 9.23 0.94 7.00
CA GLU A 30 9.51 0.33 5.69
C GLU A 30 9.47 1.35 4.54
N ASN A 31 8.91 2.55 4.77
CA ASN A 31 8.61 3.50 3.72
C ASN A 31 9.84 4.34 3.36
N ALA A 32 10.50 3.98 2.25
CA ALA A 32 11.71 4.68 1.78
C ALA A 32 11.45 6.16 1.47
N ARG A 33 10.29 6.50 0.89
CA ARG A 33 9.90 7.87 0.62
C ARG A 33 9.78 8.67 1.92
N TYR A 34 9.17 8.11 2.98
CA TYR A 34 9.13 8.74 4.31
C TYR A 34 10.53 8.95 4.89
N THR A 35 11.37 7.92 4.86
CA THR A 35 12.77 8.00 5.31
C THR A 35 13.52 9.14 4.61
N LEU A 36 13.32 9.27 3.30
CA LEU A 36 13.95 10.29 2.49
C LEU A 36 13.40 11.70 2.78
N THR A 37 12.08 11.86 2.76
CA THR A 37 11.41 13.16 2.69
C THR A 37 10.82 13.66 4.00
N GLY A 38 10.55 12.77 4.96
CA GLY A 38 9.78 13.08 6.18
C GLY A 38 8.26 13.09 5.96
N PHE A 39 7.79 13.00 4.72
CA PHE A 39 6.36 13.05 4.42
C PHE A 39 5.68 11.73 4.78
N SER A 40 4.64 11.77 5.62
CA SER A 40 3.96 10.61 6.19
C SER A 40 2.65 10.21 5.49
N GLY A 41 2.23 10.91 4.44
CA GLY A 41 1.01 10.59 3.69
C GLY A 41 1.04 9.18 3.07
N SER A 42 -0.11 8.58 2.78
CA SER A 42 -0.19 7.19 2.32
C SER A 42 0.29 6.99 0.89
N THR A 43 0.16 8.00 0.04
CA THR A 43 0.57 7.95 -1.37
C THR A 43 1.55 9.06 -1.70
N GLY A 44 2.16 8.97 -2.87
CA GLY A 44 3.16 9.91 -3.36
C GLY A 44 4.54 9.29 -3.38
N ASP A 45 5.29 9.54 -4.46
CA ASP A 45 6.65 9.04 -4.61
C ASP A 45 7.63 10.20 -4.71
N ALA A 46 8.91 9.90 -4.51
CA ALA A 46 9.95 10.88 -4.68
C ALA A 46 10.88 10.53 -5.84
N LEU A 47 11.43 11.55 -6.48
CA LEU A 47 12.45 11.42 -7.51
C LEU A 47 13.72 12.12 -7.04
N ILE A 48 14.81 11.38 -6.91
CA ILE A 48 16.13 11.94 -6.66
C ILE A 48 16.81 12.22 -8.01
N THR A 49 17.23 13.44 -8.20
CA THR A 49 18.07 13.86 -9.33
C THR A 49 19.45 14.28 -8.83
N LYS A 50 20.35 14.65 -9.73
CA LYS A 50 21.69 15.16 -9.38
C LYS A 50 21.63 16.38 -8.45
N ASP A 51 20.66 17.27 -8.65
CA ASP A 51 20.63 18.57 -8.02
C ASP A 51 19.48 18.76 -7.02
N LYS A 52 18.38 18.00 -7.17
CA LYS A 52 17.16 18.15 -6.38
C LYS A 52 16.53 16.81 -6.01
N ILE A 53 15.72 16.84 -4.96
CA ILE A 53 14.74 15.80 -4.66
C ILE A 53 13.36 16.40 -4.89
N TYR A 54 12.52 15.69 -5.62
CA TYR A 54 11.12 16.04 -5.86
C TYR A 54 10.24 15.05 -5.11
N LEU A 55 9.19 15.56 -4.47
CA LEU A 55 8.12 14.75 -3.88
C LEU A 55 6.82 15.07 -4.63
N PHE A 56 6.17 14.05 -5.18
CA PHE A 56 4.91 14.20 -5.92
C PHE A 56 3.76 13.80 -5.01
N VAL A 57 2.79 14.70 -4.84
CA VAL A 57 1.62 14.47 -3.98
C VAL A 57 0.35 14.96 -4.66
N ASP A 58 -0.75 14.23 -4.48
CA ASP A 58 -2.06 14.64 -4.97
C ASP A 58 -2.74 15.65 -4.04
N GLY A 59 -3.89 16.20 -4.46
CA GLY A 59 -4.60 17.28 -3.78
C GLY A 59 -4.98 17.03 -2.33
N ARG A 60 -5.06 15.75 -1.91
CA ARG A 60 -5.33 15.37 -0.50
C ARG A 60 -4.20 15.76 0.44
N TYR A 61 -2.99 15.89 -0.10
CA TYR A 61 -1.75 15.99 0.67
C TYR A 61 -0.98 17.29 0.47
N HIS A 62 -1.49 18.27 -0.28
CA HIS A 62 -0.75 19.52 -0.57
C HIS A 62 -0.32 20.23 0.71
N ILE A 63 -1.26 20.43 1.65
CA ILE A 63 -0.99 21.14 2.90
C ILE A 63 -0.09 20.33 3.81
N GLN A 64 -0.35 19.03 3.92
CA GLN A 64 0.47 18.16 4.76
C GLN A 64 1.92 18.10 4.28
N ALA A 65 2.14 18.02 2.97
CA ALA A 65 3.47 18.02 2.41
C ALA A 65 4.22 19.33 2.73
N ASP A 66 3.56 20.48 2.65
CA ASP A 66 4.17 21.77 3.04
C ASP A 66 4.62 21.81 4.51
N MET A 67 3.93 21.06 5.38
CA MET A 67 4.22 21.05 6.82
C MET A 67 5.28 20.03 7.24
N GLU A 68 5.33 18.87 6.56
CA GLU A 68 6.13 17.72 7.01
C GLU A 68 7.44 17.55 6.26
N VAL A 69 7.52 18.06 5.02
CA VAL A 69 8.65 17.77 4.13
C VAL A 69 9.92 18.44 4.62
N LYS A 70 11.01 17.68 4.65
CA LYS A 70 12.33 18.16 5.02
C LYS A 70 12.77 19.32 4.13
N PRO A 71 13.61 20.26 4.64
CA PRO A 71 14.19 21.33 3.84
C PRO A 71 14.90 20.79 2.58
N ASN A 72 14.91 21.60 1.52
CA ASN A 72 15.57 21.32 0.22
C ASN A 72 14.92 20.20 -0.62
N ILE A 73 13.68 19.85 -0.33
CA ILE A 73 12.85 18.96 -1.16
C ILE A 73 11.79 19.83 -1.86
N GLU A 74 11.68 19.69 -3.16
CA GLU A 74 10.67 20.37 -3.96
C GLU A 74 9.39 19.54 -4.01
N VAL A 75 8.29 20.12 -3.50
CA VAL A 75 6.97 19.45 -3.53
C VAL A 75 6.28 19.77 -4.86
N VAL A 76 6.05 18.75 -5.66
CA VAL A 76 5.24 18.82 -6.88
C VAL A 76 3.80 18.48 -6.53
N LYS A 77 2.95 19.50 -6.50
CA LYS A 77 1.53 19.40 -6.18
C LYS A 77 0.75 19.05 -7.45
N LEU A 78 0.22 17.83 -7.49
CA LEU A 78 -0.55 17.35 -8.64
C LEU A 78 -1.97 17.93 -8.60
N GLU A 79 -2.37 18.51 -9.72
CA GLU A 79 -3.74 18.98 -9.93
C GLU A 79 -4.68 17.83 -10.31
N LEU A 80 -5.99 18.08 -10.20
CA LEU A 80 -7.01 17.10 -10.57
C LEU A 80 -6.83 16.65 -12.03
N GLY A 81 -6.74 15.35 -12.24
CA GLY A 81 -6.54 14.73 -13.56
C GLY A 81 -5.08 14.54 -13.97
N GLN A 82 -4.12 15.13 -13.27
CA GLN A 82 -2.70 14.85 -13.52
C GLN A 82 -2.31 13.47 -12.95
N LYS A 83 -1.52 12.73 -13.71
CA LYS A 83 -0.96 11.46 -13.28
C LYS A 83 0.48 11.64 -12.82
N GLN A 84 0.78 11.10 -11.64
CA GLN A 84 2.11 11.22 -11.03
C GLN A 84 3.24 10.78 -11.97
N ASP A 85 3.09 9.63 -12.64
CA ASP A 85 4.13 9.12 -13.53
C ASP A 85 4.36 10.02 -14.76
N ASP A 86 3.34 10.72 -15.24
CA ASP A 86 3.48 11.66 -16.34
C ASP A 86 4.27 12.91 -15.90
N GLU A 87 4.03 13.41 -14.68
CA GLU A 87 4.81 14.53 -14.12
C GLU A 87 6.26 14.11 -13.82
N ILE A 88 6.49 12.90 -13.32
CA ILE A 88 7.84 12.33 -13.16
C ILE A 88 8.57 12.30 -14.51
N LYS A 89 7.92 11.80 -15.56
CA LYS A 89 8.52 11.68 -16.90
C LYS A 89 8.95 13.02 -17.49
N LYS A 90 8.28 14.13 -17.17
CA LYS A 90 8.68 15.47 -17.62
C LYS A 90 10.07 15.89 -17.11
N LEU A 91 10.50 15.34 -15.96
CA LEU A 91 11.80 15.61 -15.36
C LEU A 91 12.91 14.65 -15.85
N LEU A 92 12.53 13.59 -16.54
CA LEU A 92 13.48 12.57 -17.00
C LEU A 92 14.00 12.86 -18.39
N ASN A 93 15.31 12.65 -18.59
CA ASN A 93 15.91 12.55 -19.91
C ASN A 93 15.98 11.07 -20.31
N PRO A 94 15.36 10.63 -21.42
CA PRO A 94 15.34 9.22 -21.84
C PRO A 94 16.71 8.59 -22.05
N LEU A 95 17.74 9.40 -22.32
CA LEU A 95 19.12 8.93 -22.53
C LEU A 95 19.86 8.66 -21.21
N LYS A 96 19.32 9.13 -20.11
CA LYS A 96 19.88 8.95 -18.77
C LYS A 96 19.22 7.79 -18.02
N THR A 97 19.96 7.20 -17.08
CA THR A 97 19.54 5.98 -16.40
C THR A 97 18.68 6.30 -15.17
N LEU A 98 17.46 5.77 -15.17
CA LEU A 98 16.55 5.79 -14.03
C LEU A 98 16.70 4.50 -13.21
N GLY A 99 17.09 4.62 -11.94
CA GLY A 99 17.07 3.52 -10.97
C GLY A 99 15.67 3.32 -10.38
N ILE A 100 15.21 2.08 -10.34
CA ILE A 100 13.93 1.69 -9.74
C ILE A 100 14.14 0.43 -8.91
N VAL A 101 13.62 0.39 -7.68
CA VAL A 101 13.69 -0.82 -6.83
C VAL A 101 12.67 -1.83 -7.32
N ALA A 102 13.16 -2.97 -7.85
CA ALA A 102 12.32 -3.96 -8.52
C ALA A 102 11.23 -4.57 -7.62
N LYS A 103 11.51 -4.74 -6.32
CA LYS A 103 10.55 -5.27 -5.35
C LYS A 103 9.44 -4.29 -4.98
N LYS A 104 9.63 -2.97 -5.21
CA LYS A 104 8.72 -1.90 -4.77
C LYS A 104 7.96 -1.24 -5.93
N VAL A 105 7.95 -1.83 -7.11
CA VAL A 105 7.21 -1.37 -8.29
C VAL A 105 6.46 -2.51 -8.94
N SER A 106 5.23 -2.28 -9.39
CA SER A 106 4.50 -3.29 -10.16
C SER A 106 5.07 -3.44 -11.57
N GLN A 107 4.92 -4.62 -12.15
CA GLN A 107 5.35 -4.87 -13.52
C GLN A 107 4.66 -3.93 -14.52
N ALA A 108 3.36 -3.68 -14.35
CA ALA A 108 2.62 -2.76 -15.22
C ALA A 108 3.17 -1.32 -15.13
N ARG A 109 3.48 -0.86 -13.91
CA ARG A 109 4.08 0.47 -13.74
C ARG A 109 5.49 0.54 -14.31
N LEU A 110 6.30 -0.49 -14.15
CA LEU A 110 7.61 -0.56 -14.77
C LEU A 110 7.50 -0.45 -16.30
N GLU A 111 6.55 -1.18 -16.90
CA GLU A 111 6.29 -1.13 -18.35
C GLU A 111 5.83 0.27 -18.82
N SER A 112 5.18 1.06 -17.97
CA SER A 112 4.80 2.44 -18.29
C SER A 112 6.00 3.37 -18.55
N PHE A 113 7.19 3.01 -18.04
CA PHE A 113 8.44 3.70 -18.31
C PHE A 113 9.20 3.15 -19.54
N LYS A 114 8.53 2.36 -20.40
CA LYS A 114 9.11 1.91 -21.67
C LYS A 114 9.57 3.13 -22.48
N GLY A 115 10.81 3.06 -23.01
CA GLY A 115 11.44 4.17 -23.72
C GLY A 115 12.46 4.94 -22.89
N TYR A 116 12.53 4.71 -21.58
CA TYR A 116 13.58 5.22 -20.71
C TYR A 116 14.63 4.14 -20.43
N LYS A 117 15.87 4.57 -20.20
CA LYS A 117 16.94 3.66 -19.79
C LYS A 117 16.77 3.34 -18.29
N ILE A 118 16.33 2.12 -17.98
CA ILE A 118 16.03 1.69 -16.62
C ILE A 118 17.13 0.78 -16.09
N LYS A 119 17.52 0.98 -14.83
CA LYS A 119 18.30 0.05 -14.03
C LYS A 119 17.45 -0.43 -12.85
N LEU A 120 17.13 -1.71 -12.84
CA LEU A 120 16.48 -2.34 -11.70
C LEU A 120 17.48 -2.54 -10.56
N LEU A 121 17.06 -2.14 -9.37
CA LEU A 121 17.81 -2.32 -8.12
C LEU A 121 17.16 -3.45 -7.33
N GLU A 122 17.97 -4.39 -6.84
CA GLU A 122 17.49 -5.53 -6.04
C GLU A 122 17.16 -5.11 -4.61
N SER A 123 17.93 -4.17 -4.06
CA SER A 123 17.75 -3.62 -2.72
C SER A 123 17.45 -2.13 -2.76
N ASP A 124 16.71 -1.64 -1.77
CA ASP A 124 16.39 -0.23 -1.63
C ASP A 124 17.59 0.52 -1.02
N PRO A 125 18.19 1.48 -1.75
CA PRO A 125 19.35 2.20 -1.26
C PRO A 125 19.02 3.27 -0.21
N ILE A 126 17.73 3.57 0.01
CA ILE A 126 17.26 4.56 0.99
C ILE A 126 16.84 3.88 2.28
N ASN A 127 16.11 2.77 2.17
CA ASN A 127 15.58 2.05 3.32
C ASN A 127 15.41 0.57 3.00
N ASN A 128 16.26 -0.26 3.59
CA ASN A 128 16.23 -1.72 3.45
C ASN A 128 15.46 -2.42 4.59
N HIS A 129 14.81 -1.65 5.47
CA HIS A 129 14.03 -2.26 6.53
C HIS A 129 12.81 -2.96 5.94
N SER A 130 12.59 -4.19 6.37
CA SER A 130 11.37 -4.97 6.11
C SER A 130 10.86 -5.47 7.45
N GLU A 131 9.58 -5.27 7.70
CA GLU A 131 8.96 -5.78 8.92
C GLU A 131 8.83 -7.30 8.86
N THR A 132 8.97 -7.94 10.02
CA THR A 132 8.64 -9.37 10.15
C THR A 132 7.12 -9.53 10.08
N HIS A 133 6.67 -10.40 9.20
CA HIS A 133 5.26 -10.72 9.07
C HIS A 133 4.94 -11.98 9.86
N ILE A 134 3.83 -11.93 10.59
CA ILE A 134 3.38 -13.05 11.40
C ILE A 134 2.64 -14.05 10.50
N VAL A 135 2.89 -15.33 10.70
CA VAL A 135 2.11 -16.38 10.03
C VAL A 135 0.65 -16.27 10.47
N PRO A 136 -0.30 -16.17 9.55
CA PRO A 136 -1.70 -15.98 9.87
C PRO A 136 -2.26 -17.23 10.58
N THR A 137 -2.92 -17.01 11.72
CA THR A 137 -3.55 -18.07 12.52
C THR A 137 -5.05 -17.90 12.66
N ILE A 138 -5.58 -16.71 12.32
CA ILE A 138 -7.00 -16.38 12.51
C ILE A 138 -7.74 -16.66 11.20
N VAL A 139 -8.63 -17.64 11.23
CA VAL A 139 -9.59 -17.91 10.15
C VAL A 139 -10.88 -17.16 10.47
N ALA A 140 -11.19 -16.13 9.72
CA ALA A 140 -12.40 -15.31 9.93
C ALA A 140 -13.59 -15.79 9.07
N PHE A 141 -13.30 -16.38 7.92
CA PHE A 141 -14.29 -16.91 6.98
C PHE A 141 -13.79 -18.26 6.44
N PRO A 142 -14.68 -19.15 5.98
CA PRO A 142 -14.27 -20.34 5.26
C PRO A 142 -13.51 -19.95 3.98
N PRO A 143 -12.52 -20.76 3.57
CA PRO A 143 -11.82 -20.55 2.30
C PRO A 143 -12.82 -20.52 1.14
N LYS A 144 -12.52 -19.73 0.11
CA LYS A 144 -13.34 -19.67 -1.09
C LYS A 144 -12.87 -20.71 -2.09
N ASN A 145 -13.81 -21.41 -2.71
CA ASN A 145 -13.47 -22.22 -3.86
C ASN A 145 -13.19 -21.31 -5.07
N TYR A 146 -11.98 -21.39 -5.58
CA TYR A 146 -11.54 -20.66 -6.76
C TYR A 146 -10.65 -21.60 -7.57
N GLU A 147 -11.12 -21.98 -8.76
CA GLU A 147 -10.44 -22.91 -9.66
C GLU A 147 -10.06 -22.16 -10.93
N PRO A 148 -8.83 -21.59 -11.00
CA PRO A 148 -8.39 -20.95 -12.23
C PRO A 148 -8.11 -21.97 -13.33
N GLU A 149 -8.30 -21.57 -14.58
CA GLU A 149 -8.06 -22.41 -15.76
C GLU A 149 -6.60 -22.92 -15.88
N LYS A 150 -5.67 -22.18 -15.33
CA LYS A 150 -4.23 -22.50 -15.31
C LYS A 150 -3.64 -22.11 -13.97
N THR A 151 -2.46 -22.64 -13.68
CA THR A 151 -1.69 -22.23 -12.51
C THR A 151 -1.61 -20.71 -12.41
N THR A 152 -2.06 -20.15 -11.29
CA THR A 152 -2.17 -18.71 -11.07
C THR A 152 -1.38 -18.30 -9.85
N PHE A 153 -0.56 -17.25 -9.97
CA PHE A 153 0.17 -16.63 -8.87
C PHE A 153 -0.48 -15.32 -8.46
N ILE A 154 -0.91 -15.24 -7.22
CA ILE A 154 -1.66 -14.11 -6.64
C ILE A 154 -0.78 -13.41 -5.61
N THR A 155 -0.57 -12.12 -5.81
CA THR A 155 0.25 -11.27 -4.93
C THR A 155 -0.56 -10.17 -4.25
N ASN A 156 -1.81 -9.94 -4.67
CA ASN A 156 -2.70 -8.99 -4.03
C ASN A 156 -3.15 -9.53 -2.66
N LEU A 157 -2.74 -8.86 -1.58
CA LEU A 157 -3.02 -9.30 -0.20
C LEU A 157 -4.53 -9.39 0.12
N GLU A 158 -5.37 -8.56 -0.53
CA GLU A 158 -6.82 -8.64 -0.35
C GLU A 158 -7.39 -9.93 -0.96
N GLU A 159 -6.89 -10.31 -2.13
CA GLU A 159 -7.31 -11.52 -2.82
C GLU A 159 -6.82 -12.76 -2.08
N VAL A 160 -5.57 -12.78 -1.65
CA VAL A 160 -5.00 -13.85 -0.82
C VAL A 160 -5.82 -14.03 0.46
N SER A 161 -6.09 -12.94 1.16
CA SER A 161 -6.88 -12.97 2.41
C SER A 161 -8.33 -13.39 2.17
N TYR A 162 -8.91 -13.00 1.04
CA TYR A 162 -10.28 -13.37 0.67
C TYR A 162 -10.40 -14.87 0.37
N LEU A 163 -9.50 -15.39 -0.45
CA LEU A 163 -9.54 -16.79 -0.88
C LEU A 163 -9.22 -17.76 0.27
N THR A 164 -8.27 -17.41 1.12
CA THR A 164 -7.87 -18.25 2.26
C THR A 164 -8.81 -18.13 3.47
N GLY A 165 -9.55 -17.03 3.57
CA GLY A 165 -10.33 -16.69 4.78
C GLY A 165 -9.48 -16.21 5.97
N TYR A 166 -8.15 -16.25 5.86
CA TYR A 166 -7.26 -15.78 6.92
C TYR A 166 -7.28 -14.27 7.08
N ARG A 167 -7.11 -13.81 8.33
CA ARG A 167 -6.98 -12.38 8.67
C ARG A 167 -5.86 -12.16 9.68
N ASP A 168 -5.22 -11.00 9.54
CA ASP A 168 -4.25 -10.45 10.50
C ASP A 168 -4.77 -9.11 11.02
N PHE A 169 -4.97 -9.00 12.33
CA PHE A 169 -5.42 -7.78 13.01
C PHE A 169 -4.29 -7.10 13.79
N THR A 170 -3.04 -7.49 13.59
CA THR A 170 -1.88 -6.89 14.28
C THR A 170 -1.46 -5.56 13.68
N LYS A 171 -1.87 -5.27 12.46
CA LYS A 171 -1.58 -4.00 11.76
C LYS A 171 -2.78 -3.07 11.82
N ASP A 172 -2.51 -1.79 12.04
CA ASP A 172 -3.54 -0.77 12.01
C ASP A 172 -4.17 -0.65 10.61
N TYR A 173 -5.49 -0.47 10.59
CA TYR A 173 -6.28 -0.24 9.38
C TYR A 173 -6.18 -1.34 8.32
N SER A 174 -5.72 -2.51 8.69
CA SER A 174 -5.59 -3.65 7.80
C SER A 174 -5.97 -4.94 8.51
N SER A 175 -6.64 -5.84 7.78
CA SER A 175 -6.84 -7.22 8.23
C SER A 175 -6.27 -8.22 7.22
N LYS A 176 -5.45 -7.74 6.28
CA LYS A 176 -4.85 -8.56 5.23
C LYS A 176 -3.69 -9.35 5.78
N ILE A 177 -3.58 -10.61 5.37
CA ILE A 177 -2.39 -11.42 5.66
C ILE A 177 -1.26 -11.06 4.69
N TRP A 178 -0.04 -11.12 5.19
CA TRP A 178 1.16 -10.82 4.41
C TRP A 178 1.71 -12.12 3.80
N ALA A 179 1.15 -12.47 2.66
CA ALA A 179 1.49 -13.70 1.96
C ALA A 179 1.28 -13.57 0.46
N LYS A 180 1.98 -14.38 -0.30
CA LYS A 180 1.74 -14.62 -1.74
C LYS A 180 1.18 -16.02 -1.91
N MET A 181 0.49 -16.30 -3.01
CA MET A 181 -0.20 -17.56 -3.18
C MET A 181 -0.11 -18.08 -4.60
N VAL A 182 0.07 -19.39 -4.74
CA VAL A 182 -0.09 -20.09 -6.02
C VAL A 182 -1.26 -21.06 -5.91
N ILE A 183 -2.09 -21.10 -6.94
CA ILE A 183 -3.15 -22.09 -7.11
C ILE A 183 -2.81 -22.94 -8.34
N ASN A 184 -2.64 -24.25 -8.10
CA ASN A 184 -2.33 -25.25 -9.12
C ASN A 184 -3.05 -26.56 -8.78
N GLY A 185 -4.39 -26.54 -8.85
CA GLY A 185 -5.23 -27.56 -8.23
C GLY A 185 -5.29 -27.38 -6.72
N ASP A 186 -4.13 -27.42 -6.05
CA ASP A 186 -3.97 -27.09 -4.64
C ASP A 186 -3.59 -25.63 -4.41
N LEU A 187 -3.88 -25.14 -3.21
CA LEU A 187 -3.50 -23.81 -2.75
C LEU A 187 -2.16 -23.88 -2.00
N ILE A 188 -1.14 -23.17 -2.50
CA ILE A 188 0.16 -23.04 -1.87
C ILE A 188 0.32 -21.61 -1.38
N LEU A 189 0.42 -21.41 -0.05
CA LEU A 189 0.57 -20.11 0.58
C LEU A 189 2.04 -19.89 0.98
N PHE A 190 2.62 -18.78 0.54
CA PHE A 190 3.98 -18.37 0.87
C PHE A 190 3.94 -17.20 1.86
N THR A 191 4.34 -17.46 3.08
CA THR A 191 4.58 -16.45 4.12
C THR A 191 6.06 -16.08 4.22
N ASP A 192 6.91 -16.81 3.51
CA ASP A 192 8.35 -16.59 3.39
C ASP A 192 8.72 -16.25 1.94
N ASN A 193 9.46 -15.15 1.79
CA ASN A 193 9.87 -14.68 0.47
C ASN A 193 10.86 -15.62 -0.22
N GLU A 194 11.79 -16.22 0.52
CA GLU A 194 12.79 -17.12 -0.05
C GLU A 194 12.14 -18.37 -0.64
N ALA A 195 11.19 -18.96 0.10
CA ALA A 195 10.41 -20.10 -0.38
C ALA A 195 9.62 -19.75 -1.64
N CYS A 196 9.01 -18.56 -1.68
CA CYS A 196 8.30 -18.06 -2.85
C CYS A 196 9.24 -17.87 -4.05
N GLU A 197 10.37 -17.19 -3.86
CA GLU A 197 11.38 -16.99 -4.90
C GLU A 197 11.89 -18.31 -5.47
N ASN A 198 12.19 -19.28 -4.61
CA ASN A 198 12.65 -20.60 -5.02
C ASN A 198 11.58 -21.35 -5.82
N TYR A 199 10.31 -21.23 -5.44
CA TYR A 199 9.22 -21.80 -6.23
C TYR A 199 9.16 -21.16 -7.62
N LEU A 200 9.13 -19.83 -7.73
CA LEU A 200 9.04 -19.10 -9.00
C LEU A 200 10.21 -19.43 -9.95
N LYS A 201 11.45 -19.47 -9.43
CA LYS A 201 12.65 -19.81 -10.20
C LYS A 201 12.61 -21.23 -10.76
N ASN A 202 12.02 -22.17 -10.03
CA ASN A 202 12.00 -23.59 -10.38
C ASN A 202 10.75 -23.99 -11.19
N TYR A 203 9.66 -23.25 -11.11
CA TYR A 203 8.45 -23.54 -11.86
C TYR A 203 8.67 -23.39 -13.37
N LYS A 204 8.36 -24.44 -14.14
CA LYS A 204 8.62 -24.49 -15.60
C LYS A 204 7.38 -24.31 -16.46
N GLY A 205 6.21 -24.39 -15.85
CA GLY A 205 4.92 -24.21 -16.53
C GLY A 205 4.61 -22.77 -16.84
N GLU A 206 3.47 -22.56 -17.48
CA GLU A 206 2.85 -21.25 -17.66
C GLU A 206 2.25 -20.79 -16.31
N LEU A 207 2.44 -19.53 -15.97
CA LEU A 207 1.97 -18.96 -14.71
C LEU A 207 1.18 -17.68 -15.00
N ILE A 208 -0.12 -17.71 -14.71
CA ILE A 208 -0.97 -16.53 -14.82
C ILE A 208 -0.61 -15.55 -13.70
N VAL A 209 -0.46 -14.27 -14.05
CA VAL A 209 -0.16 -13.17 -13.13
C VAL A 209 -0.87 -11.90 -13.53
N ASP A 210 -1.28 -11.08 -12.57
CA ASP A 210 -1.73 -9.72 -12.83
C ASP A 210 -0.54 -8.75 -12.70
N LYS A 211 -0.16 -8.13 -13.81
CA LYS A 211 0.95 -7.16 -13.86
C LYS A 211 0.72 -5.94 -12.98
N ASN A 212 -0.51 -5.62 -12.62
CA ASN A 212 -0.81 -4.49 -11.74
C ASN A 212 -0.46 -4.76 -10.29
N THR A 213 -0.45 -6.03 -9.88
CA THR A 213 -0.25 -6.42 -8.47
C THR A 213 1.06 -7.17 -8.22
N ILE A 214 1.66 -7.78 -9.24
CA ILE A 214 2.96 -8.46 -9.10
C ILE A 214 4.10 -7.45 -9.15
N SER A 215 5.10 -7.61 -8.27
CA SER A 215 6.32 -6.81 -8.34
C SER A 215 7.12 -7.12 -9.61
N ALA A 216 7.88 -6.14 -10.11
CA ALA A 216 8.78 -6.36 -11.24
C ALA A 216 9.85 -7.41 -10.91
N TYR A 217 10.24 -7.51 -9.65
CA TYR A 217 11.16 -8.53 -9.18
C TYR A 217 10.58 -9.94 -9.30
N ASP A 218 9.41 -10.19 -8.72
CA ASP A 218 8.76 -11.51 -8.78
C ASP A 218 8.44 -11.89 -10.24
N TYR A 219 7.98 -10.91 -11.04
CA TYR A 219 7.69 -11.15 -12.46
C TYR A 219 8.93 -11.63 -13.23
N ALA A 220 10.09 -11.04 -12.96
CA ALA A 220 11.34 -11.42 -13.62
C ALA A 220 11.83 -12.84 -13.27
N LEU A 221 11.38 -13.42 -12.15
CA LEU A 221 11.70 -14.79 -11.76
C LEU A 221 10.91 -15.84 -12.54
N ILE A 222 9.78 -15.45 -13.12
CA ILE A 222 8.84 -16.37 -13.80
C ILE A 222 9.32 -16.62 -15.23
N LYS A 223 9.49 -17.89 -15.58
CA LYS A 223 9.98 -18.29 -16.92
C LYS A 223 8.97 -18.08 -18.04
N LYS A 224 7.69 -18.36 -17.77
CA LYS A 224 6.59 -18.28 -18.74
C LYS A 224 5.39 -17.54 -18.14
N PRO A 225 5.50 -16.21 -17.91
CA PRO A 225 4.39 -15.45 -17.36
C PRO A 225 3.30 -15.20 -18.42
N ILE A 226 2.05 -15.39 -18.04
CA ILE A 226 0.88 -15.02 -18.83
C ILE A 226 0.17 -13.89 -18.09
N HIS A 227 0.02 -12.73 -18.71
CA HIS A 227 -0.74 -11.65 -18.12
C HIS A 227 -2.25 -11.88 -18.28
N LYS A 228 -2.96 -11.95 -17.15
CA LYS A 228 -4.41 -11.87 -17.06
C LYS A 228 -4.76 -11.02 -15.85
N ALA A 229 -5.62 -10.01 -16.03
CA ALA A 229 -6.16 -9.25 -14.91
C ALA A 229 -6.94 -10.20 -13.99
N SER A 230 -6.87 -9.97 -12.68
CA SER A 230 -7.56 -10.79 -11.70
C SER A 230 -9.08 -10.69 -11.87
N ASP A 231 -9.76 -11.84 -11.93
CA ASP A 231 -11.21 -11.99 -11.93
C ASP A 231 -11.78 -12.22 -10.51
N ILE A 232 -10.92 -12.31 -9.50
CA ILE A 232 -11.34 -12.47 -8.09
C ILE A 232 -12.18 -11.27 -7.62
N LYS A 233 -12.03 -10.10 -8.24
CA LYS A 233 -12.88 -8.93 -7.97
C LYS A 233 -14.36 -9.22 -8.24
N GLU A 234 -14.66 -9.94 -9.31
CA GLU A 234 -16.03 -10.35 -9.65
C GLU A 234 -16.55 -11.36 -8.63
N LEU A 235 -15.74 -12.35 -8.27
CA LEU A 235 -16.07 -13.29 -7.21
C LEU A 235 -16.39 -12.58 -5.88
N LYS A 236 -15.58 -11.59 -5.50
CA LYS A 236 -15.80 -10.77 -4.29
C LYS A 236 -17.04 -9.88 -4.38
N SER A 237 -17.51 -9.54 -5.56
CA SER A 237 -18.70 -8.69 -5.74
C SER A 237 -19.97 -9.38 -5.26
N ILE A 238 -20.05 -10.70 -5.38
CA ILE A 238 -21.17 -11.53 -4.94
C ILE A 238 -20.89 -12.00 -3.50
N LYS A 239 -21.62 -11.43 -2.54
CA LYS A 239 -21.41 -11.73 -1.11
C LYS A 239 -22.17 -12.98 -0.71
N SER A 240 -21.53 -13.85 0.07
CA SER A 240 -22.18 -14.95 0.76
C SER A 240 -23.09 -14.44 1.88
N GLU A 241 -24.01 -15.26 2.35
CA GLU A 241 -24.88 -14.93 3.48
C GLU A 241 -24.07 -14.60 4.75
N GLN A 242 -22.97 -15.31 5.00
CA GLN A 242 -22.08 -15.05 6.12
C GLN A 242 -21.43 -13.68 5.99
N GLU A 243 -20.98 -13.28 4.80
CA GLU A 243 -20.41 -11.95 4.53
C GLU A 243 -21.46 -10.87 4.70
N ILE A 244 -22.69 -11.07 4.20
CA ILE A 244 -23.80 -10.13 4.39
C ILE A 244 -24.09 -9.93 5.87
N ASN A 245 -24.13 -11.01 6.66
CA ASN A 245 -24.35 -10.93 8.10
C ASN A 245 -23.20 -10.23 8.84
N ALA A 246 -21.94 -10.41 8.39
CA ALA A 246 -20.79 -9.69 8.92
C ALA A 246 -20.89 -8.18 8.60
N TYR A 247 -21.29 -7.81 7.38
CA TYR A 247 -21.55 -6.41 7.02
C TYR A 247 -22.65 -5.79 7.88
N LYS A 248 -23.78 -6.46 8.06
CA LYS A 248 -24.87 -5.96 8.92
C LYS A 248 -24.39 -5.66 10.35
N LYS A 249 -23.60 -6.59 10.94
CA LYS A 249 -23.00 -6.38 12.27
C LYS A 249 -22.03 -5.19 12.29
N ALA A 250 -21.21 -5.03 11.25
CA ALA A 250 -20.28 -3.92 11.15
C ALA A 250 -21.00 -2.57 11.00
N PHE A 251 -22.08 -2.51 10.23
CA PHE A 251 -22.91 -1.31 10.10
C PHE A 251 -23.61 -0.96 11.42
N ASP A 252 -24.22 -1.93 12.10
CA ASP A 252 -24.85 -1.71 13.40
C ASP A 252 -23.84 -1.16 14.46
N ALA A 253 -22.64 -1.74 14.49
CA ALA A 253 -21.57 -1.26 15.34
C ALA A 253 -21.14 0.17 14.99
N THR A 254 -21.07 0.47 13.69
CA THR A 254 -20.72 1.81 13.19
C THR A 254 -21.78 2.83 13.58
N ASP A 255 -23.05 2.53 13.35
CA ASP A 255 -24.15 3.43 13.68
C ASP A 255 -24.19 3.74 15.18
N LYS A 256 -24.06 2.73 16.04
CA LYS A 256 -23.99 2.91 17.50
C LYS A 256 -22.80 3.76 17.94
N ALA A 257 -21.62 3.51 17.37
CA ALA A 257 -20.42 4.30 17.65
C ALA A 257 -20.59 5.76 17.23
N MET A 258 -21.07 5.98 16.00
CA MET A 258 -21.30 7.33 15.47
C MET A 258 -22.35 8.11 16.26
N MET A 259 -23.45 7.47 16.67
CA MET A 259 -24.47 8.11 17.51
C MET A 259 -23.91 8.50 18.88
N ALA A 260 -23.06 7.66 19.49
CA ALA A 260 -22.42 7.97 20.77
C ALA A 260 -21.43 9.13 20.64
N VAL A 261 -20.64 9.18 19.55
CA VAL A 261 -19.74 10.30 19.26
C VAL A 261 -20.50 11.58 19.00
N ARG A 262 -21.60 11.52 18.22
CA ARG A 262 -22.47 12.68 17.99
C ARG A 262 -22.97 13.26 19.30
N LYS A 263 -23.50 12.41 20.20
CA LYS A 263 -23.95 12.84 21.53
C LYS A 263 -22.81 13.47 22.33
N PHE A 264 -21.61 12.91 22.29
CA PHE A 264 -20.43 13.47 22.93
C PHE A 264 -20.13 14.89 22.43
N ILE A 265 -20.13 15.10 21.11
CA ILE A 265 -19.91 16.42 20.50
C ILE A 265 -21.00 17.43 20.90
N GLU A 266 -22.26 16.99 21.04
CA GLU A 266 -23.39 17.85 21.40
C GLU A 266 -23.41 18.23 22.89
N THR A 267 -22.78 17.43 23.77
CA THR A 267 -22.82 17.62 25.24
C THR A 267 -21.54 18.21 25.83
N GLU A 268 -20.41 18.05 25.15
CA GLU A 268 -19.13 18.50 25.67
C GLU A 268 -18.71 19.84 25.06
N ASN A 269 -18.06 20.67 25.89
CA ASN A 269 -17.52 21.95 25.48
C ASN A 269 -15.99 21.87 25.29
N ASN A 270 -15.46 22.68 24.39
CA ASN A 270 -14.02 22.81 24.16
C ASN A 270 -13.30 21.50 23.77
N ILE A 271 -13.99 20.65 23.01
CA ILE A 271 -13.41 19.41 22.48
C ILE A 271 -12.50 19.68 21.27
N SER A 272 -11.43 18.90 21.17
CA SER A 272 -10.53 18.87 20.03
C SER A 272 -10.84 17.73 19.08
N GLU A 273 -10.28 17.75 17.87
CA GLU A 273 -10.33 16.63 16.93
C GLU A 273 -9.74 15.35 17.53
N ALA A 274 -8.67 15.49 18.36
CA ALA A 274 -8.07 14.37 19.06
C ALA A 274 -9.02 13.73 20.10
N ASP A 275 -9.80 14.55 20.82
CA ASP A 275 -10.79 14.03 21.78
C ASP A 275 -11.88 13.25 21.05
N ILE A 276 -12.32 13.75 19.90
CA ILE A 276 -13.33 13.08 19.08
C ILE A 276 -12.75 11.75 18.51
N GLU A 277 -11.49 11.73 18.06
CA GLU A 277 -10.86 10.51 17.58
C GLU A 277 -10.73 9.47 18.71
N CYS A 278 -10.27 9.87 19.88
CA CYS A 278 -10.19 8.99 21.06
C CYS A 278 -11.57 8.42 21.41
N ARG A 279 -12.60 9.27 21.44
CA ARG A 279 -13.97 8.84 21.69
C ARG A 279 -14.48 7.87 20.64
N LEU A 280 -14.24 8.14 19.37
CA LEU A 280 -14.63 7.28 18.25
C LEU A 280 -14.00 5.89 18.36
N ARG A 281 -12.69 5.82 18.61
CA ARG A 281 -11.96 4.55 18.78
C ARG A 281 -12.50 3.76 19.98
N TYR A 282 -12.77 4.45 21.09
CA TYR A 282 -13.36 3.83 22.27
C TYR A 282 -14.74 3.22 21.97
N GLU A 283 -15.62 3.98 21.30
CA GLU A 283 -16.98 3.50 20.99
C GLU A 283 -16.96 2.32 20.01
N PHE A 284 -16.10 2.33 18.98
CA PHE A 284 -15.93 1.18 18.10
C PHE A 284 -15.45 -0.06 18.88
N LYS A 285 -14.46 0.09 19.74
CA LYS A 285 -13.97 -1.00 20.59
C LYS A 285 -15.07 -1.55 21.50
N LYS A 286 -15.88 -0.67 22.10
CA LYS A 286 -17.03 -1.03 22.93
C LYS A 286 -18.08 -1.84 22.16
N GLN A 287 -18.28 -1.58 20.87
CA GLN A 287 -19.14 -2.34 19.98
C GLN A 287 -18.49 -3.65 19.46
N GLY A 288 -17.30 -4.00 19.92
CA GLY A 288 -16.61 -5.25 19.57
C GLY A 288 -15.79 -5.18 18.27
N ALA A 289 -15.56 -3.99 17.71
CA ALA A 289 -14.67 -3.85 16.57
C ALA A 289 -13.23 -4.21 16.97
N LYS A 290 -12.60 -5.07 16.19
CA LYS A 290 -11.20 -5.47 16.40
C LYS A 290 -10.23 -4.42 15.88
N ASN A 291 -10.56 -3.77 14.77
CA ASN A 291 -9.78 -2.70 14.18
C ASN A 291 -10.69 -1.77 13.38
N LEU A 292 -10.20 -0.58 13.04
CA LEU A 292 -10.84 0.32 12.09
C LEU A 292 -10.40 -0.04 10.67
N SER A 293 -11.28 0.15 9.70
CA SER A 293 -10.97 -0.14 8.28
C SER A 293 -10.04 0.89 7.65
N PHE A 294 -9.98 2.10 8.21
CA PHE A 294 -9.09 3.19 7.80
C PHE A 294 -8.93 4.20 8.95
N LYS A 295 -7.94 5.08 8.84
CA LYS A 295 -7.70 6.14 9.82
C LYS A 295 -8.89 7.10 9.84
N PRO A 296 -9.45 7.44 11.02
CA PRO A 296 -10.54 8.42 11.12
C PRO A 296 -10.18 9.75 10.48
N ILE A 297 -11.15 10.33 9.78
CA ILE A 297 -11.05 11.66 9.18
C ILE A 297 -11.96 12.58 9.97
N LEU A 298 -11.37 13.50 10.72
CA LEU A 298 -12.07 14.43 11.59
C LEU A 298 -11.69 15.86 11.22
N GLN A 299 -12.68 16.76 11.21
CA GLN A 299 -12.45 18.17 10.90
C GLN A 299 -13.39 19.05 11.71
N LEU A 300 -12.83 19.98 12.48
CA LEU A 300 -13.55 21.05 13.13
C LEU A 300 -13.61 22.31 12.26
N ILE A 301 -14.69 23.08 12.35
CA ILE A 301 -15.05 24.19 11.45
C ILE A 301 -13.95 25.26 11.32
N ARG A 302 -13.06 25.40 12.28
CA ARG A 302 -11.98 26.42 12.24
C ARG A 302 -10.79 26.08 11.35
N ILE A 303 -10.66 24.82 10.89
CA ILE A 303 -9.51 24.37 10.07
C ILE A 303 -10.05 23.66 8.84
N ARG A 304 -10.43 24.42 7.84
CA ARG A 304 -11.12 23.93 6.62
C ARG A 304 -10.28 23.01 5.72
N LEU A 305 -9.05 22.62 6.04
CA LEU A 305 -8.16 22.00 5.05
C LEU A 305 -7.11 21.01 5.58
N LEU A 306 -7.10 20.65 6.88
CA LEU A 306 -6.15 19.64 7.39
C LEU A 306 -6.79 18.27 7.36
N HIS A 307 -6.76 17.66 6.20
CA HIS A 307 -7.14 16.27 6.02
C HIS A 307 -6.11 15.36 6.71
N ILE A 308 -6.58 14.62 7.68
CA ILE A 308 -6.06 13.32 8.15
C ILE A 308 -4.85 13.35 9.09
N ILE A 309 -4.05 14.38 9.17
CA ILE A 309 -2.79 14.23 9.89
C ILE A 309 -2.45 15.47 10.68
N LEU A 310 -2.88 15.57 11.87
CA LEU A 310 -2.09 16.29 12.86
C LEU A 310 -2.28 15.70 14.25
N LYS A 311 -1.19 15.15 14.75
CA LYS A 311 -0.88 14.91 16.16
C LYS A 311 -1.57 13.73 16.85
N THR A 312 -1.20 12.55 16.46
CA THR A 312 -0.89 11.53 17.44
C THR A 312 0.64 11.45 17.71
N GLN A 313 1.40 12.49 17.32
CA GLN A 313 2.82 12.59 17.65
C GLN A 313 3.06 13.68 18.71
N LYS A 314 2.43 13.55 19.86
CA LYS A 314 2.93 14.10 21.12
C LYS A 314 2.26 13.35 22.27
N ILE A 315 2.80 12.22 22.60
CA ILE A 315 3.09 11.76 23.97
C ILE A 315 4.17 10.69 23.81
#